data_30ee0f79ef1598af8b57ab8b7173628a
#
_entry.id   30ee0f79ef1598af8b57ab8b7173628a
#
_cell.length_a   1.000
_cell.length_b   1.000
_cell.length_c   1.000
_cell.angle_alpha   90.00
_cell.angle_beta   90.00
_cell.angle_gamma   90.00
#
_symmetry.space_group_name_H-M   'P 1'
#
loop_
_entity.id
_entity.type
_entity.pdbx_description
1 polymer ?
#
loop_
_entity_poly.entity_id
_entity_poly.type
_entity_poly.pdbx_seq_one_letter_code
_entity_poly.pdbx_strand_id
1 'polypeptide(L)'
;MTKILIVDDDAQVTLLLGKLLTMEGYQTTAVNDSSKAQEVALSTKPDLILLDLMMPDPDGFKLCRLLRADPHFMFTPIIIVTALDDNDSRVVAFGAGANDYITKPFRSNELVQRIKKLTI
;
A
#
# COMPACT_ATOMS: atom_id res chain seq x y z
N MET A 1 -14.09 11.97 -1.14
CA MET A 1 -12.79 11.86 -1.83
C MET A 1 -12.09 10.58 -1.37
N THR A 2 -11.57 9.81 -2.29
CA THR A 2 -10.89 8.56 -1.98
C THR A 2 -9.57 8.84 -1.28
N LYS A 3 -9.36 8.20 -0.14
CA LYS A 3 -8.17 8.36 0.69
C LYS A 3 -7.24 7.16 0.49
N ILE A 4 -5.97 7.43 0.21
CA ILE A 4 -4.96 6.40 0.00
C ILE A 4 -3.83 6.59 1.01
N LEU A 5 -3.51 5.53 1.73
CA LEU A 5 -2.35 5.48 2.61
C LEU A 5 -1.19 4.85 1.85
N ILE A 6 -0.03 5.51 1.86
CA ILE A 6 1.17 5.05 1.17
C ILE A 6 2.20 4.69 2.23
N VAL A 7 2.57 3.42 2.32
CA VAL A 7 3.54 2.92 3.31
C VAL A 7 4.79 2.42 2.61
N ASP A 8 5.88 3.15 2.75
CA ASP A 8 7.18 2.82 2.16
C ASP A 8 8.24 3.57 2.95
N ASP A 9 9.32 2.91 3.34
CA ASP A 9 10.38 3.56 4.13
C ASP A 9 11.23 4.53 3.30
N ASP A 10 11.10 4.51 1.98
CA ASP A 10 11.77 5.47 1.10
C ASP A 10 10.90 6.72 0.93
N ALA A 11 11.35 7.83 1.54
CA ALA A 11 10.59 9.08 1.51
C ALA A 11 10.48 9.66 0.08
N GLN A 12 11.42 9.38 -0.81
CA GLN A 12 11.33 9.83 -2.18
C GLN A 12 10.21 9.10 -2.94
N VAL A 13 10.04 7.82 -2.65
CA VAL A 13 8.97 7.02 -3.26
C VAL A 13 7.61 7.51 -2.80
N THR A 14 7.43 7.74 -1.50
CA THR A 14 6.14 8.21 -0.99
C THR A 14 5.82 9.63 -1.50
N LEU A 15 6.84 10.47 -1.64
CA LEU A 15 6.65 11.82 -2.19
C LEU A 15 6.19 11.75 -3.65
N LEU A 16 6.85 10.93 -4.46
CA LEU A 16 6.52 10.78 -5.87
C LEU A 16 5.11 10.20 -6.05
N LEU A 17 4.81 9.13 -5.32
CA LEU A 17 3.48 8.52 -5.36
C LEU A 17 2.40 9.48 -4.88
N GLY A 18 2.69 10.25 -3.84
CA GLY A 18 1.76 11.25 -3.33
C GLY A 18 1.41 12.30 -4.37
N LYS A 19 2.42 12.81 -5.08
CA LYS A 19 2.20 13.79 -6.15
C LYS A 19 1.39 13.20 -7.29
N LEU A 20 1.75 12.01 -7.74
CA LEU A 20 1.03 11.34 -8.83
C LEU A 20 -0.44 11.14 -8.48
N LEU A 21 -0.72 10.61 -7.29
CA LEU A 21 -2.09 10.29 -6.90
C LEU A 21 -2.91 11.53 -6.57
N THR A 22 -2.29 12.57 -6.02
CA THR A 22 -2.96 13.85 -5.81
C THR A 22 -3.40 14.47 -7.14
N MET A 23 -2.57 14.35 -8.17
CA MET A 23 -2.93 14.82 -9.51
C MET A 23 -4.11 14.05 -10.10
N GLU A 24 -4.31 12.81 -9.67
CA GLU A 24 -5.44 11.98 -10.10
C GLU A 24 -6.69 12.22 -9.25
N GLY A 25 -6.65 13.12 -8.28
CA GLY A 25 -7.81 13.46 -7.47
C GLY A 25 -7.93 12.71 -6.16
N TYR A 26 -6.90 11.95 -5.77
CA TYR A 26 -6.91 11.22 -4.50
C TYR A 26 -6.35 12.06 -3.36
N GLN A 27 -6.80 11.79 -2.15
CA GLN A 27 -6.23 12.34 -0.94
C GLN A 27 -5.23 11.33 -0.39
N THR A 28 -3.97 11.74 -0.18
CA THR A 28 -2.91 10.81 0.20
C THR A 28 -2.31 11.13 1.56
N THR A 29 -1.89 10.10 2.26
CA THR A 29 -1.10 10.20 3.48
C THR A 29 0.09 9.26 3.35
N ALA A 30 1.28 9.74 3.64
CA ALA A 30 2.51 8.96 3.53
C ALA A 30 3.01 8.54 4.91
N VAL A 31 3.45 7.28 5.04
CA VAL A 31 4.08 6.75 6.23
C VAL A 31 5.41 6.13 5.83
N ASN A 32 6.51 6.66 6.40
CA ASN A 32 7.85 6.17 6.09
C ASN A 32 8.42 5.27 7.21
N ASP A 33 7.68 5.10 8.29
CA ASP A 33 8.03 4.22 9.40
C ASP A 33 6.92 3.18 9.54
N SER A 34 7.21 1.94 9.16
CA SER A 34 6.20 0.88 9.14
C SER A 34 5.63 0.58 10.53
N SER A 35 6.39 0.85 11.60
CA SER A 35 5.91 0.63 12.96
C SER A 35 4.75 1.55 13.33
N LYS A 36 4.55 2.63 12.60
CA LYS A 36 3.47 3.60 12.82
C LYS A 36 2.32 3.44 11.85
N ALA A 37 2.43 2.52 10.88
CA ALA A 37 1.47 2.44 9.79
C ALA A 37 0.07 2.07 10.27
N GLN A 38 -0.07 1.12 11.18
CA GLN A 38 -1.37 0.71 11.68
C GLN A 38 -2.07 1.85 12.44
N GLU A 39 -1.31 2.58 13.27
CA GLU A 39 -1.82 3.72 14.00
C GLU A 39 -2.31 4.82 13.06
N VAL A 40 -1.52 5.16 12.04
CA VAL A 40 -1.90 6.17 11.05
C VAL A 40 -3.11 5.69 10.24
N ALA A 41 -3.17 4.42 9.88
CA ALA A 41 -4.32 3.87 9.17
C ALA A 41 -5.60 4.00 10.00
N LEU A 42 -5.52 3.74 11.30
CA LEU A 42 -6.69 3.89 12.20
C LEU A 42 -7.17 5.34 12.27
N SER A 43 -6.25 6.30 12.27
CA SER A 43 -6.63 7.72 12.36
C SER A 43 -7.11 8.29 11.04
N THR A 44 -6.57 7.86 9.91
CA THR A 44 -6.91 8.42 8.60
C THR A 44 -8.04 7.67 7.89
N LYS A 45 -8.29 6.43 8.27
CA LYS A 45 -9.34 5.58 7.67
C LYS A 45 -9.25 5.55 6.15
N PRO A 46 -8.14 5.01 5.59
CA PRO A 46 -7.95 5.00 4.14
C PRO A 46 -8.94 4.06 3.44
N ASP A 47 -9.25 4.40 2.20
CA ASP A 47 -10.06 3.56 1.33
C ASP A 47 -9.21 2.51 0.62
N LEU A 48 -7.90 2.71 0.58
CA LEU A 48 -6.95 1.80 -0.05
C LEU A 48 -5.56 2.05 0.52
N ILE A 49 -4.76 0.99 0.63
CA ILE A 49 -3.40 1.06 1.17
C ILE A 49 -2.41 0.58 0.11
N LEU A 50 -1.39 1.38 -0.18
CA LEU A 50 -0.23 0.99 -0.96
C LEU A 50 0.88 0.63 0.00
N LEU A 51 1.49 -0.54 -0.15
CA LEU A 51 2.39 -1.09 0.85
C LEU A 51 3.61 -1.72 0.19
N ASP A 52 4.81 -1.27 0.55
CA ASP A 52 6.04 -1.94 0.15
C ASP A 52 6.33 -3.12 1.08
N LEU A 53 7.00 -4.14 0.56
CA LEU A 53 7.40 -5.32 1.33
C LEU A 53 8.74 -5.13 2.01
N MET A 54 9.63 -4.34 1.41
CA MET A 54 11.02 -4.20 1.85
C MET A 54 11.17 -3.04 2.83
N MET A 55 10.86 -3.29 4.09
CA MET A 55 10.97 -2.30 5.16
C MET A 55 11.56 -2.95 6.41
N PRO A 56 12.19 -2.15 7.31
CA PRO A 56 12.53 -2.65 8.64
C PRO A 56 11.29 -3.12 9.40
N ASP A 57 11.48 -3.91 10.45
CA ASP A 57 10.39 -4.51 11.20
C ASP A 57 9.35 -3.48 11.69
N PRO A 58 8.04 -3.71 11.46
CA PRO A 58 7.49 -4.82 10.70
C PRO A 58 7.69 -4.65 9.20
N ASP A 59 8.14 -5.71 8.51
CA ASP A 59 8.20 -5.68 7.05
C ASP A 59 6.79 -5.68 6.46
N GLY A 60 6.70 -5.52 5.13
CA GLY A 60 5.40 -5.40 4.47
C GLY A 60 4.55 -6.65 4.55
N PHE A 61 5.14 -7.84 4.55
CA PHE A 61 4.38 -9.08 4.72
C PHE A 61 3.71 -9.13 6.09
N LYS A 62 4.48 -8.85 7.13
CA LYS A 62 3.98 -8.84 8.50
C LYS A 62 2.93 -7.76 8.70
N LEU A 63 3.18 -6.56 8.17
CA LEU A 63 2.24 -5.45 8.29
C LEU A 63 0.91 -5.78 7.57
N CYS A 64 0.98 -6.40 6.41
CA CYS A 64 -0.22 -6.82 5.70
C CYS A 64 -1.06 -7.78 6.55
N ARG A 65 -0.40 -8.78 7.17
CA ARG A 65 -1.10 -9.70 8.07
C ARG A 65 -1.70 -8.99 9.28
N LEU A 66 -0.97 -8.05 9.87
CA LEU A 66 -1.47 -7.29 11.01
C LEU A 66 -2.71 -6.45 10.65
N LEU A 67 -2.68 -5.81 9.48
CA LEU A 67 -3.83 -5.04 9.01
C LEU A 67 -5.04 -5.94 8.75
N ARG A 68 -4.83 -7.10 8.13
CA ARG A 68 -5.95 -8.02 7.86
C ARG A 68 -6.54 -8.64 9.12
N ALA A 69 -5.75 -8.77 10.18
CA ALA A 69 -6.23 -9.26 11.47
C ALA A 69 -7.04 -8.20 12.23
N ASP A 70 -6.93 -6.93 11.84
CA ASP A 70 -7.67 -5.84 12.46
C ASP A 70 -9.03 -5.69 11.78
N PRO A 71 -10.16 -5.78 12.52
CA PRO A 71 -11.49 -5.67 11.92
C PRO A 71 -11.70 -4.38 11.12
N HIS A 72 -11.00 -3.29 11.47
CA HIS A 72 -11.12 -2.01 10.77
C HIS A 72 -10.65 -2.09 9.31
N PHE A 73 -9.75 -3.04 8.99
CA PHE A 73 -9.13 -3.14 7.67
C PHE A 73 -9.44 -4.47 6.97
N MET A 74 -10.41 -5.22 7.48
CA MET A 74 -10.75 -6.53 6.91
C MET A 74 -11.05 -6.46 5.42
N PHE A 75 -11.71 -5.40 4.96
CA PHE A 75 -12.11 -5.23 3.58
C PHE A 75 -11.39 -4.10 2.85
N THR A 76 -10.45 -3.42 3.51
CA THR A 76 -9.70 -2.33 2.87
C THR A 76 -8.76 -2.91 1.83
N PRO A 77 -8.84 -2.49 0.55
CA PRO A 77 -7.92 -2.99 -0.47
C PRO A 77 -6.47 -2.65 -0.14
N ILE A 78 -5.59 -3.62 -0.31
CA ILE A 78 -4.14 -3.46 -0.14
C ILE A 78 -3.46 -3.85 -1.44
N ILE A 79 -2.73 -2.90 -2.04
CA ILE A 79 -1.90 -3.15 -3.21
C ILE A 79 -0.45 -3.14 -2.77
N ILE A 80 0.27 -4.22 -3.04
CA ILE A 80 1.71 -4.27 -2.80
C ILE A 80 2.43 -3.56 -3.95
N VAL A 81 3.35 -2.65 -3.61
CA VAL A 81 4.17 -1.92 -4.57
C VAL A 81 5.62 -2.09 -4.14
N THR A 82 6.37 -2.97 -4.79
CA THR A 82 7.69 -3.39 -4.32
C THR A 82 8.63 -3.72 -5.47
N ALA A 83 9.94 -3.69 -5.19
CA ALA A 83 10.95 -4.12 -6.15
C ALA A 83 11.08 -5.65 -6.25
N LEU A 84 10.49 -6.40 -5.33
CA LEU A 84 10.51 -7.86 -5.35
C LEU A 84 9.59 -8.38 -6.44
N ASP A 85 10.13 -9.11 -7.42
CA ASP A 85 9.35 -9.60 -8.57
C ASP A 85 9.28 -11.13 -8.63
N ASP A 86 9.79 -11.82 -7.63
CA ASP A 86 9.80 -13.28 -7.60
C ASP A 86 8.43 -13.87 -7.23
N ASN A 87 8.17 -15.09 -7.69
CA ASN A 87 6.88 -15.75 -7.44
C ASN A 87 6.62 -16.02 -5.96
N ASP A 88 7.66 -16.37 -5.20
CA ASP A 88 7.48 -16.67 -3.78
C ASP A 88 6.98 -15.44 -3.02
N SER A 89 7.54 -14.26 -3.31
CA SER A 89 7.08 -13.03 -2.69
C SER A 89 5.62 -12.73 -3.03
N ARG A 90 5.21 -12.95 -4.28
CA ARG A 90 3.81 -12.77 -4.69
C ARG A 90 2.88 -13.71 -3.95
N VAL A 91 3.24 -14.98 -3.85
CA VAL A 91 2.43 -15.98 -3.17
C VAL A 91 2.28 -15.62 -1.69
N VAL A 92 3.38 -15.26 -1.03
CA VAL A 92 3.33 -14.89 0.39
C VAL A 92 2.50 -13.62 0.61
N ALA A 93 2.63 -12.62 -0.26
CA ALA A 93 1.88 -11.38 -0.14
C ALA A 93 0.37 -11.62 -0.30
N PHE A 94 -0.04 -12.37 -1.31
CA PHE A 94 -1.47 -12.70 -1.47
C PHE A 94 -1.97 -13.56 -0.32
N GLY A 95 -1.15 -14.49 0.17
CA GLY A 95 -1.48 -15.28 1.35
C GLY A 95 -1.62 -14.44 2.62
N ALA A 96 -0.92 -13.30 2.69
CA ALA A 96 -1.05 -12.36 3.80
C ALA A 96 -2.28 -11.47 3.68
N GLY A 97 -2.98 -11.50 2.54
CA GLY A 97 -4.23 -10.78 2.34
C GLY A 97 -4.16 -9.61 1.38
N ALA A 98 -3.09 -9.47 0.58
CA ALA A 98 -3.01 -8.43 -0.44
C ALA A 98 -4.03 -8.69 -1.56
N ASN A 99 -4.57 -7.60 -2.11
CA ASN A 99 -5.54 -7.68 -3.22
C ASN A 99 -4.86 -7.58 -4.59
N ASP A 100 -3.69 -6.96 -4.67
CA ASP A 100 -2.96 -6.81 -5.91
C ASP A 100 -1.47 -6.63 -5.64
N TYR A 101 -0.66 -6.73 -6.69
CA TYR A 101 0.80 -6.72 -6.58
C TYR A 101 1.38 -6.03 -7.81
N ILE A 102 2.17 -4.98 -7.60
CA ILE A 102 2.83 -4.23 -8.66
C ILE A 102 4.32 -4.16 -8.36
N THR A 103 5.15 -4.49 -9.37
CA THR A 103 6.60 -4.43 -9.21
C THR A 103 7.14 -3.07 -9.68
N LYS A 104 8.13 -2.56 -8.94
CA LYS A 104 8.88 -1.35 -9.33
C LYS A 104 9.99 -1.75 -10.32
N PRO A 105 10.27 -0.95 -11.34
CA PRO A 105 9.55 0.25 -11.74
C PRO A 105 8.24 -0.08 -12.45
N PHE A 106 7.25 0.77 -12.27
CA PHE A 106 5.93 0.59 -12.88
C PHE A 106 5.55 1.85 -13.67
N ARG A 107 4.55 1.72 -14.55
CA ARG A 107 3.98 2.86 -15.25
C ARG A 107 2.90 3.50 -14.39
N SER A 108 2.84 4.84 -14.41
CA SER A 108 1.86 5.58 -13.61
C SER A 108 0.43 5.14 -13.90
N ASN A 109 0.08 4.95 -15.17
CA ASN A 109 -1.27 4.53 -15.55
C ASN A 109 -1.60 3.11 -15.09
N GLU A 110 -0.62 2.24 -14.98
CA GLU A 110 -0.83 0.89 -14.45
C GLU A 110 -1.29 0.95 -13.01
N LEU A 111 -0.59 1.72 -12.17
CA LEU A 111 -0.96 1.88 -10.77
C LEU A 111 -2.35 2.51 -10.63
N VAL A 112 -2.60 3.59 -11.36
CA VAL A 112 -3.88 4.31 -11.28
C VAL A 112 -5.04 3.40 -11.67
N GLN A 113 -4.88 2.60 -12.72
CA GLN A 113 -5.94 1.68 -13.14
C GLN A 113 -6.22 0.60 -12.10
N ARG A 114 -5.17 0.07 -11.46
CA ARG A 114 -5.33 -0.92 -10.38
C ARG A 114 -6.09 -0.33 -9.20
N ILE A 115 -5.77 0.92 -8.84
CA ILE A 115 -6.46 1.64 -7.77
C ILE A 115 -7.94 1.83 -8.13
N LYS A 116 -8.22 2.30 -9.34
CA LYS A 116 -9.61 2.53 -9.78
C LYS A 116 -10.43 1.25 -9.75
N LYS A 117 -9.83 0.14 -10.12
CA LYS A 117 -10.49 -1.16 -10.13
C LYS A 117 -10.93 -1.60 -8.73
N LEU A 118 -10.17 -1.23 -7.70
CA LEU A 118 -10.44 -1.65 -6.33
C LEU A 118 -11.22 -0.63 -5.50
N THR A 119 -11.45 0.58 -6.03
CA THR A 119 -12.11 1.67 -5.27
C THR A 119 -13.43 2.12 -5.87
N ILE A 120 -14.02 1.33 -6.72
CA ILE A 120 -15.31 1.64 -7.33
C ILE A 120 -16.43 1.57 -6.30
#